data_55972f6a21b99e71e2d52a2e2baf3c54
#
_entry.id   55972f6a21b99e71e2d52a2e2baf3c54
#
_cell.length_a   1.000
_cell.length_b   1.000
_cell.length_c   1.000
_cell.angle_alpha   90.00
_cell.angle_beta   90.00
_cell.angle_gamma   90.00
#
_symmetry.space_group_name_H-M   'P 1'
#
loop_
_entity.id
_entity.type
_entity.pdbx_description
1 polymer ?
#
loop_
_entity_poly.entity_id
_entity_poly.type
_entity_poly.pdbx_seq_one_letter_code
_entity_poly.pdbx_strand_id
1 'polypeptide(L)'
;MVVSRRVALLGVAAFGLSGCGRRASVAASPRVPDDLQPVRNANYDAWVRGFRARAANQGISQSTLDAGFRGAGYLPGVVKRDRNQTEFNRTLEDYLAIAASDERVTKGRAALARHRGTLNAIEAKYGVPAQIVAAIWGLESFFGERRGDVSVVAATSTLAFDGRRGQFFEGQLIAALRILQSGDISAQDLKGSWAGAMGNTQFIPTSYQAFAVDFTGDGRRDIWSDDPSDALASTAAYLAKNGWKPGLRWGGEVGNGAPDGTIIQPQVGGPCFAVTANFRAIKRYNNSDAYAIGVGHLSDRIAGGGPIRASFPPDQYGMQKADREQLQRRLTARGFDTDGTDGVIGPNSRTAIANYQRSIGQ
;
A
#
# COMPACT_ATOMS: atom_id res chain seq x y z
N MET A 1 -12.02 -21.48 -4.12
CA MET A 1 -10.74 -21.37 -3.39
C MET A 1 -10.31 -19.89 -3.49
N VAL A 2 -10.54 -19.11 -2.42
CA VAL A 2 -10.29 -17.66 -2.42
C VAL A 2 -8.79 -17.46 -2.22
N VAL A 3 -8.07 -17.11 -3.29
CA VAL A 3 -6.65 -16.76 -3.21
C VAL A 3 -6.54 -15.41 -2.48
N SER A 4 -5.98 -15.45 -1.28
CA SER A 4 -5.70 -14.27 -0.45
C SER A 4 -4.78 -13.30 -1.20
N ARG A 5 -5.26 -12.07 -1.41
CA ARG A 5 -4.48 -10.94 -1.95
C ARG A 5 -3.53 -10.38 -0.88
N ARG A 6 -2.55 -11.17 -0.45
CA ARG A 6 -1.51 -10.68 0.44
C ARG A 6 -0.43 -10.01 -0.39
N VAL A 7 -0.65 -8.79 -0.81
CA VAL A 7 0.34 -7.95 -1.46
C VAL A 7 0.77 -6.86 -0.48
N ALA A 8 2.06 -6.80 -0.30
CA ALA A 8 2.79 -5.91 0.58
C ALA A 8 2.43 -4.45 0.38
N LEU A 9 2.07 -3.81 1.45
CA LEU A 9 2.00 -2.37 1.57
C LEU A 9 2.77 -1.92 2.79
N LEU A 10 3.61 -0.92 2.57
CA LEU A 10 4.44 -0.18 3.51
C LEU A 10 5.88 -0.69 3.69
N GLY A 11 6.71 -0.43 2.67
CA GLY A 11 8.14 -0.22 2.90
C GLY A 11 8.36 1.25 3.26
N VAL A 12 8.42 1.61 4.53
CA VAL A 12 8.87 2.93 4.97
C VAL A 12 10.38 2.97 4.82
N ALA A 13 10.88 3.63 3.78
CA ALA A 13 12.27 4.07 3.73
C ALA A 13 12.34 5.45 4.41
N ALA A 14 12.94 5.49 5.59
CA ALA A 14 13.31 6.73 6.27
C ALA A 14 14.45 7.40 5.51
N PHE A 15 14.26 8.65 5.07
CA PHE A 15 15.33 9.52 4.62
C PHE A 15 15.47 10.68 5.60
N GLY A 16 16.66 10.79 6.20
CA GLY A 16 17.03 11.87 7.08
C GLY A 16 17.11 13.20 6.33
N LEU A 17 16.57 14.24 6.94
CA LEU A 17 16.77 15.63 6.55
C LEU A 17 17.80 16.27 7.49
N SER A 18 19.02 16.45 6.99
CA SER A 18 20.00 17.37 7.58
C SER A 18 19.82 18.74 6.94
N GLY A 19 19.67 19.75 7.78
CA GLY A 19 19.30 21.09 7.39
C GLY A 19 20.42 21.97 6.89
N CYS A 20 19.99 23.14 6.36
CA CYS A 20 20.64 24.40 6.04
C CYS A 20 21.34 24.53 4.69
N GLY A 21 20.72 25.35 3.83
CA GLY A 21 21.38 25.97 2.66
C GLY A 21 20.44 26.17 1.49
N ARG A 22 19.83 27.37 1.36
CA ARG A 22 19.02 27.77 0.21
C ARG A 22 19.81 27.67 -1.08
N ARG A 23 19.60 26.62 -1.82
CA ARG A 23 19.67 26.55 -3.29
C ARG A 23 18.52 25.68 -3.72
N ALA A 24 17.68 26.19 -4.64
CA ALA A 24 16.66 25.38 -5.28
C ALA A 24 17.34 24.20 -5.99
N SER A 25 17.45 23.07 -5.31
CA SER A 25 17.86 21.82 -5.91
C SER A 25 16.60 21.21 -6.56
N VAL A 26 16.68 20.99 -7.86
CA VAL A 26 15.80 20.06 -8.57
C VAL A 26 15.80 18.78 -7.73
N ALA A 27 14.67 18.41 -7.15
CA ALA A 27 14.55 17.20 -6.34
C ALA A 27 14.92 16.02 -7.25
N ALA A 28 16.07 15.40 -6.96
CA ALA A 28 16.43 14.16 -7.65
C ALA A 28 15.35 13.12 -7.34
N SER A 29 14.81 12.50 -8.37
CA SER A 29 13.88 11.38 -8.22
C SER A 29 14.48 10.36 -7.25
N PRO A 30 13.72 9.81 -6.29
CA PRO A 30 14.24 8.84 -5.34
C PRO A 30 14.84 7.66 -6.10
N ARG A 31 16.13 7.42 -5.89
CA ARG A 31 16.85 6.33 -6.55
C ARG A 31 16.29 5.00 -6.07
N VAL A 32 15.91 4.14 -7.02
CA VAL A 32 15.50 2.76 -6.71
C VAL A 32 16.61 2.09 -5.90
N PRO A 33 16.32 1.46 -4.75
CA PRO A 33 17.31 0.79 -3.92
C PRO A 33 18.19 -0.19 -4.71
N ASP A 34 19.48 -0.28 -4.38
CA ASP A 34 20.45 -1.07 -5.15
C ASP A 34 20.06 -2.55 -5.21
N ASP A 35 19.44 -3.11 -4.17
CA ASP A 35 18.94 -4.48 -4.14
C ASP A 35 17.69 -4.72 -5.02
N LEU A 36 17.07 -3.64 -5.52
CA LEU A 36 15.98 -3.67 -6.51
C LEU A 36 16.45 -3.31 -7.92
N GLN A 37 17.77 -3.23 -8.15
CA GLN A 37 18.35 -3.13 -9.48
C GLN A 37 18.47 -4.50 -10.14
N PRO A 38 18.27 -4.60 -11.47
CA PRO A 38 18.43 -5.86 -12.20
C PRO A 38 19.86 -6.40 -12.13
N VAL A 39 19.99 -7.69 -11.83
CA VAL A 39 21.27 -8.40 -11.88
C VAL A 39 21.21 -9.54 -12.88
N ARG A 40 22.37 -9.94 -13.42
CA ARG A 40 22.48 -11.09 -14.33
C ARG A 40 22.18 -12.39 -13.59
N ASN A 41 21.32 -13.23 -14.17
CA ASN A 41 20.99 -14.55 -13.67
C ASN A 41 20.63 -15.48 -14.84
N ALA A 42 21.53 -16.38 -15.21
CA ALA A 42 21.37 -17.25 -16.36
C ALA A 42 20.13 -18.18 -16.28
N ASN A 43 19.77 -18.63 -15.07
CA ASN A 43 18.59 -19.46 -14.87
C ASN A 43 17.31 -18.66 -15.06
N TYR A 44 17.27 -17.42 -14.56
CA TYR A 44 16.17 -16.49 -14.80
C TYR A 44 16.05 -16.20 -16.31
N ASP A 45 17.14 -15.95 -17.02
CA ASP A 45 17.12 -15.68 -18.45
C ASP A 45 16.59 -16.88 -19.24
N ALA A 46 16.96 -18.10 -18.84
CA ALA A 46 16.42 -19.34 -19.42
C ALA A 46 14.91 -19.47 -19.16
N TRP A 47 14.46 -19.16 -17.93
CA TRP A 47 13.04 -19.17 -17.57
C TRP A 47 12.26 -18.12 -18.39
N VAL A 48 12.79 -16.91 -18.55
CA VAL A 48 12.17 -15.84 -19.36
C VAL A 48 11.99 -16.29 -20.81
N ARG A 49 12.98 -16.97 -21.42
CA ARG A 49 12.82 -17.51 -22.79
C ARG A 49 11.63 -18.46 -22.88
N GLY A 50 11.51 -19.40 -21.95
CA GLY A 50 10.38 -20.33 -21.87
C GLY A 50 9.04 -19.63 -21.60
N PHE A 51 9.04 -18.64 -20.70
CA PHE A 51 7.86 -17.84 -20.40
C PHE A 51 7.37 -17.06 -21.63
N ARG A 52 8.27 -16.43 -22.40
CA ARG A 52 7.89 -15.67 -23.60
C ARG A 52 7.14 -16.53 -24.62
N ALA A 53 7.55 -17.79 -24.80
CA ALA A 53 6.84 -18.73 -25.68
C ALA A 53 5.42 -19.02 -25.14
N ARG A 54 5.28 -19.25 -23.84
CA ARG A 54 3.94 -19.45 -23.21
C ARG A 54 3.05 -18.22 -23.30
N ALA A 55 3.62 -17.02 -23.14
CA ALA A 55 2.90 -15.76 -23.23
C ALA A 55 2.43 -15.48 -24.68
N ALA A 56 3.27 -15.76 -25.66
CA ALA A 56 2.89 -15.65 -27.09
C ALA A 56 1.69 -16.57 -27.41
N ASN A 57 1.68 -17.80 -26.91
CA ASN A 57 0.54 -18.71 -27.05
C ASN A 57 -0.74 -18.24 -26.34
N GLN A 58 -0.64 -17.26 -25.42
CA GLN A 58 -1.76 -16.59 -24.76
C GLN A 58 -2.13 -15.23 -25.42
N GLY A 59 -1.62 -14.97 -26.62
CA GLY A 59 -1.98 -13.78 -27.43
C GLY A 59 -1.17 -12.54 -27.10
N ILE A 60 -0.04 -12.65 -26.37
CA ILE A 60 0.88 -11.51 -26.19
C ILE A 60 1.77 -11.40 -27.44
N SER A 61 1.74 -10.24 -28.07
CA SER A 61 2.51 -9.97 -29.29
C SER A 61 4.02 -9.95 -29.01
N GLN A 62 4.83 -10.29 -30.01
CA GLN A 62 6.27 -10.24 -29.91
C GLN A 62 6.78 -8.83 -29.56
N SER A 63 6.18 -7.80 -30.17
CA SER A 63 6.53 -6.40 -29.88
C SER A 63 6.27 -6.03 -28.43
N THR A 64 5.17 -6.51 -27.82
CA THR A 64 4.87 -6.30 -26.40
C THR A 64 5.87 -7.03 -25.52
N LEU A 65 6.23 -8.28 -25.87
CA LEU A 65 7.24 -9.04 -25.14
C LEU A 65 8.61 -8.34 -25.17
N ASP A 66 9.00 -7.83 -26.36
CA ASP A 66 10.27 -7.11 -26.51
C ASP A 66 10.28 -5.78 -25.74
N ALA A 67 9.18 -5.05 -25.74
CA ALA A 67 9.04 -3.81 -25.00
C ALA A 67 9.04 -4.07 -23.47
N GLY A 68 8.24 -5.02 -23.01
CA GLY A 68 8.07 -5.30 -21.58
C GLY A 68 9.32 -5.88 -20.91
N PHE A 69 10.10 -6.71 -21.63
CA PHE A 69 11.34 -7.28 -21.12
C PHE A 69 12.59 -6.43 -21.43
N ARG A 70 12.45 -5.30 -22.11
CA ARG A 70 13.58 -4.39 -22.36
C ARG A 70 14.09 -3.81 -21.05
N GLY A 71 15.30 -4.19 -20.63
CA GLY A 71 15.90 -3.78 -19.36
C GLY A 71 15.33 -4.48 -18.14
N ALA A 72 14.37 -5.40 -18.29
CA ALA A 72 13.95 -6.25 -17.19
C ALA A 72 15.03 -7.31 -16.88
N GLY A 73 15.22 -7.61 -15.59
CA GLY A 73 16.17 -8.60 -15.12
C GLY A 73 15.77 -9.13 -13.75
N TYR A 74 16.55 -10.08 -13.24
CA TYR A 74 16.33 -10.66 -11.92
C TYR A 74 16.56 -9.63 -10.81
N LEU A 75 15.64 -9.51 -9.88
CA LEU A 75 15.66 -8.56 -8.76
C LEU A 75 15.82 -9.30 -7.42
N PRO A 76 17.04 -9.52 -6.89
CA PRO A 76 17.25 -10.30 -5.66
C PRO A 76 16.52 -9.71 -4.44
N GLY A 77 16.44 -8.39 -4.35
CA GLY A 77 15.74 -7.71 -3.26
C GLY A 77 14.22 -7.95 -3.24
N VAL A 78 13.64 -8.28 -4.39
CA VAL A 78 12.22 -8.69 -4.48
C VAL A 78 12.01 -10.02 -3.77
N VAL A 79 12.86 -11.01 -4.03
CA VAL A 79 12.80 -12.33 -3.37
C VAL A 79 13.05 -12.19 -1.87
N LYS A 80 14.04 -11.36 -1.48
CA LYS A 80 14.34 -11.07 -0.07
C LYS A 80 13.12 -10.50 0.65
N ARG A 81 12.43 -9.53 0.06
CA ARG A 81 11.21 -8.93 0.64
C ARG A 81 10.05 -9.92 0.70
N ASP A 82 9.86 -10.73 -0.33
CA ASP A 82 8.78 -11.73 -0.36
C ASP A 82 8.95 -12.80 0.74
N ARG A 83 10.18 -13.14 1.11
CA ARG A 83 10.48 -14.09 2.19
C ARG A 83 10.46 -13.47 3.58
N ASN A 84 10.69 -12.15 3.70
CA ASN A 84 10.81 -11.44 4.97
C ASN A 84 9.63 -10.45 5.18
N GLN A 85 8.40 -10.89 4.97
CA GLN A 85 7.21 -10.04 5.21
C GLN A 85 6.98 -9.88 6.72
N THR A 86 7.67 -8.92 7.34
CA THR A 86 7.58 -8.59 8.78
C THR A 86 6.26 -7.89 9.18
N GLU A 87 5.41 -7.57 8.21
CA GLU A 87 4.15 -6.83 8.42
C GLU A 87 3.09 -7.63 9.19
N PHE A 88 3.25 -8.94 9.30
CA PHE A 88 2.29 -9.83 9.97
C PHE A 88 2.39 -9.83 11.51
N ASN A 89 3.37 -9.14 12.10
CA ASN A 89 3.63 -9.17 13.55
C ASN A 89 3.28 -7.85 14.25
N ARG A 90 2.61 -6.91 13.57
CA ARG A 90 2.19 -5.66 14.20
C ARG A 90 0.88 -5.84 14.95
N THR A 91 0.81 -5.25 16.14
CA THR A 91 -0.45 -5.11 16.86
C THR A 91 -1.42 -4.23 16.08
N LEU A 92 -2.71 -4.33 16.37
CA LEU A 92 -3.71 -3.43 15.75
C LEU A 92 -3.42 -1.96 16.13
N GLU A 93 -2.99 -1.71 17.37
CA GLU A 93 -2.61 -0.38 17.83
C GLU A 93 -1.50 0.23 16.96
N ASP A 94 -0.39 -0.50 16.78
CA ASP A 94 0.74 -0.04 15.96
C ASP A 94 0.34 0.17 14.50
N TYR A 95 -0.50 -0.74 13.98
CA TYR A 95 -1.02 -0.61 12.62
C TYR A 95 -1.83 0.68 12.46
N LEU A 96 -2.76 0.96 13.37
CA LEU A 96 -3.64 2.14 13.32
C LEU A 96 -2.88 3.43 13.61
N ALA A 97 -1.85 3.41 14.46
CA ALA A 97 -0.97 4.56 14.67
C ALA A 97 -0.31 5.04 13.36
N ILE A 98 0.03 4.10 12.48
CA ILE A 98 0.59 4.39 11.15
C ILE A 98 -0.54 4.71 10.15
N ALA A 99 -1.56 3.86 10.08
CA ALA A 99 -2.62 3.94 9.08
C ALA A 99 -3.47 5.22 9.20
N ALA A 100 -3.71 5.70 10.43
CA ALA A 100 -4.49 6.90 10.72
C ALA A 100 -3.68 7.95 11.51
N SER A 101 -2.38 8.07 11.21
CA SER A 101 -1.51 9.10 11.78
C SER A 101 -2.03 10.50 11.46
N ASP A 102 -1.74 11.48 12.32
CA ASP A 102 -2.19 12.87 12.14
C ASP A 102 -1.67 13.47 10.81
N GLU A 103 -0.46 13.10 10.39
CA GLU A 103 0.06 13.48 9.08
C GLU A 103 -0.83 12.94 7.95
N ARG A 104 -1.17 11.64 8.00
CA ARG A 104 -2.02 11.03 6.96
C ARG A 104 -3.44 11.61 6.98
N VAL A 105 -4.00 11.89 8.15
CA VAL A 105 -5.31 12.57 8.28
C VAL A 105 -5.26 13.96 7.67
N THR A 106 -4.23 14.75 7.98
CA THR A 106 -4.05 16.10 7.44
C THR A 106 -3.91 16.10 5.92
N LYS A 107 -3.05 15.22 5.38
CA LYS A 107 -2.91 15.03 3.93
C LYS A 107 -4.21 14.54 3.29
N GLY A 108 -4.94 13.65 3.95
CA GLY A 108 -6.22 13.13 3.46
C GLY A 108 -7.29 14.21 3.35
N ARG A 109 -7.38 15.11 4.33
CA ARG A 109 -8.26 16.27 4.26
C ARG A 109 -7.89 17.23 3.13
N ALA A 110 -6.60 17.49 2.96
CA ALA A 110 -6.10 18.31 1.85
C ALA A 110 -6.37 17.66 0.47
N ALA A 111 -6.15 16.34 0.33
CA ALA A 111 -6.45 15.59 -0.87
C ALA A 111 -7.95 15.60 -1.20
N LEU A 112 -8.80 15.35 -0.19
CA LEU A 112 -10.27 15.42 -0.33
C LEU A 112 -10.71 16.80 -0.81
N ALA A 113 -10.15 17.87 -0.26
CA ALA A 113 -10.48 19.24 -0.65
C ALA A 113 -10.00 19.56 -2.07
N ARG A 114 -8.78 19.15 -2.42
CA ARG A 114 -8.18 19.39 -3.75
C ARG A 114 -8.94 18.68 -4.86
N HIS A 115 -9.35 17.44 -4.64
CA HIS A 115 -10.02 16.59 -5.65
C HIS A 115 -11.53 16.48 -5.41
N ARG A 116 -12.13 17.44 -4.70
CA ARG A 116 -13.55 17.40 -4.29
C ARG A 116 -14.51 17.17 -5.45
N GLY A 117 -14.33 17.88 -6.56
CA GLY A 117 -15.20 17.74 -7.74
C GLY A 117 -15.17 16.33 -8.31
N THR A 118 -13.99 15.79 -8.53
CA THR A 118 -13.78 14.42 -9.03
C THR A 118 -14.33 13.39 -8.07
N LEU A 119 -14.00 13.49 -6.77
CA LEU A 119 -14.45 12.53 -5.75
C LEU A 119 -15.98 12.54 -5.58
N ASN A 120 -16.62 13.72 -5.64
CA ASN A 120 -18.09 13.80 -5.60
C ASN A 120 -18.74 13.14 -6.83
N ALA A 121 -18.16 13.34 -8.03
CA ALA A 121 -18.64 12.68 -9.24
C ALA A 121 -18.45 11.14 -9.19
N ILE A 122 -17.34 10.68 -8.61
CA ILE A 122 -17.07 9.26 -8.36
C ILE A 122 -18.08 8.69 -7.36
N GLU A 123 -18.33 9.37 -6.24
CA GLU A 123 -19.33 8.99 -5.24
C GLU A 123 -20.73 8.89 -5.86
N ALA A 124 -21.13 9.89 -6.63
CA ALA A 124 -22.42 9.87 -7.35
C ALA A 124 -22.55 8.69 -8.31
N LYS A 125 -21.46 8.30 -9.00
CA LYS A 125 -21.47 7.21 -9.97
C LYS A 125 -21.44 5.82 -9.33
N TYR A 126 -20.67 5.63 -8.24
CA TYR A 126 -20.40 4.31 -7.66
C TYR A 126 -21.01 4.09 -6.29
N GLY A 127 -21.56 5.13 -5.66
CA GLY A 127 -22.16 5.06 -4.32
C GLY A 127 -21.14 4.80 -3.21
N VAL A 128 -19.86 5.03 -3.46
CA VAL A 128 -18.78 4.88 -2.48
C VAL A 128 -18.36 6.26 -1.98
N PRO A 129 -18.47 6.54 -0.66
CA PRO A 129 -18.16 7.87 -0.12
C PRO A 129 -16.72 8.33 -0.45
N ALA A 130 -16.59 9.60 -0.80
CA ALA A 130 -15.32 10.24 -1.18
C ALA A 130 -14.20 9.98 -0.16
N GLN A 131 -14.52 10.04 1.14
CA GLN A 131 -13.53 9.79 2.21
C GLN A 131 -13.05 8.34 2.28
N ILE A 132 -13.85 7.35 1.88
CA ILE A 132 -13.42 5.95 1.79
C ILE A 132 -12.40 5.78 0.66
N VAL A 133 -12.69 6.36 -0.51
CA VAL A 133 -11.78 6.33 -1.66
C VAL A 133 -10.47 7.03 -1.31
N ALA A 134 -10.54 8.21 -0.68
CA ALA A 134 -9.37 8.95 -0.21
C ALA A 134 -8.56 8.18 0.85
N ALA A 135 -9.23 7.46 1.76
CA ALA A 135 -8.56 6.65 2.78
C ALA A 135 -7.78 5.49 2.16
N ILE A 136 -8.35 4.78 1.17
CA ILE A 136 -7.63 3.74 0.42
C ILE A 136 -6.43 4.36 -0.29
N TRP A 137 -6.59 5.47 -1.00
CA TRP A 137 -5.48 6.18 -1.64
C TRP A 137 -4.37 6.54 -0.65
N GLY A 138 -4.76 7.03 0.53
CA GLY A 138 -3.83 7.36 1.61
C GLY A 138 -3.07 6.14 2.14
N LEU A 139 -3.72 4.99 2.32
CA LEU A 139 -3.07 3.77 2.78
C LEU A 139 -2.17 3.16 1.70
N GLU A 140 -2.62 3.16 0.45
CA GLU A 140 -1.95 2.47 -0.64
C GLU A 140 -0.68 3.18 -1.10
N SER A 141 -0.73 4.49 -1.31
CA SER A 141 0.40 5.24 -1.86
C SER A 141 0.71 6.56 -1.16
N PHE A 142 0.14 6.78 0.03
CA PHE A 142 0.31 8.06 0.73
C PHE A 142 -0.13 9.26 -0.13
N PHE A 143 -1.32 9.13 -0.72
CA PHE A 143 -1.92 10.09 -1.65
C PHE A 143 -1.08 10.34 -2.91
N GLY A 144 -0.49 9.28 -3.46
CA GLY A 144 0.29 9.31 -4.69
C GLY A 144 1.79 9.60 -4.53
N GLU A 145 2.25 9.90 -3.31
CA GLU A 145 3.67 10.18 -3.06
C GLU A 145 4.56 8.90 -3.11
N ARG A 146 3.96 7.71 -2.97
CA ARG A 146 4.67 6.42 -2.85
C ARG A 146 4.06 5.37 -3.77
N ARG A 147 4.04 5.66 -5.07
CA ARG A 147 3.47 4.74 -6.10
C ARG A 147 4.38 3.57 -6.44
N GLY A 148 5.67 3.66 -6.08
CA GLY A 148 6.71 2.69 -6.40
C GLY A 148 7.34 2.92 -7.77
N ASP A 149 8.64 2.60 -7.89
CA ASP A 149 9.47 2.87 -9.07
C ASP A 149 10.08 1.61 -9.67
N VAL A 150 9.65 0.43 -9.22
CA VAL A 150 10.16 -0.86 -9.70
C VAL A 150 9.38 -1.27 -10.95
N SER A 151 10.09 -1.74 -11.99
CA SER A 151 9.43 -2.32 -13.17
C SER A 151 8.52 -3.48 -12.75
N VAL A 152 7.23 -3.36 -13.09
CA VAL A 152 6.23 -4.40 -12.77
C VAL A 152 6.56 -5.70 -13.48
N VAL A 153 7.07 -5.65 -14.72
CA VAL A 153 7.50 -6.83 -15.47
C VAL A 153 8.68 -7.50 -14.77
N ALA A 154 9.71 -6.75 -14.35
CA ALA A 154 10.87 -7.31 -13.65
C ALA A 154 10.47 -7.89 -12.27
N ALA A 155 9.63 -7.19 -11.50
CA ALA A 155 9.15 -7.66 -10.20
C ALA A 155 8.34 -8.95 -10.31
N THR A 156 7.30 -8.95 -11.16
CA THR A 156 6.41 -10.11 -11.31
C THR A 156 7.10 -11.31 -11.95
N SER A 157 8.01 -11.11 -12.93
CA SER A 157 8.78 -12.19 -13.52
C SER A 157 9.80 -12.79 -12.52
N THR A 158 10.43 -11.96 -11.68
CA THR A 158 11.31 -12.45 -10.61
C THR A 158 10.54 -13.32 -9.62
N LEU A 159 9.35 -12.88 -9.17
CA LEU A 159 8.51 -13.64 -8.24
C LEU A 159 7.92 -14.92 -8.87
N ALA A 160 7.60 -14.87 -10.15
CA ALA A 160 7.17 -16.05 -10.90
C ALA A 160 8.30 -17.08 -11.01
N PHE A 161 9.52 -16.62 -11.31
CA PHE A 161 10.73 -17.46 -11.40
C PHE A 161 11.13 -18.05 -10.04
N ASP A 162 11.06 -17.29 -8.93
CA ASP A 162 11.35 -17.78 -7.56
C ASP A 162 10.46 -18.97 -7.15
N GLY A 163 9.27 -19.06 -7.70
CA GLY A 163 8.39 -20.22 -7.64
C GLY A 163 7.55 -20.34 -6.35
N ARG A 164 7.83 -19.63 -5.25
CA ARG A 164 7.05 -19.72 -4.00
C ARG A 164 5.55 -19.49 -4.23
N ARG A 165 5.20 -18.57 -5.12
CA ARG A 165 3.85 -18.29 -5.64
C ARG A 165 3.89 -18.17 -7.16
N GLY A 166 4.68 -19.03 -7.83
CA GLY A 166 5.06 -18.90 -9.23
C GLY A 166 3.86 -18.73 -10.16
N GLN A 167 2.87 -19.62 -10.06
CA GLN A 167 1.66 -19.57 -10.90
C GLN A 167 0.87 -18.27 -10.71
N PHE A 168 0.74 -17.77 -9.46
CA PHE A 168 0.07 -16.51 -9.20
C PHE A 168 0.79 -15.34 -9.87
N PHE A 169 2.13 -15.25 -9.71
CA PHE A 169 2.90 -14.16 -10.29
C PHE A 169 3.07 -14.28 -11.80
N GLU A 170 3.07 -15.50 -12.37
CA GLU A 170 3.00 -15.68 -13.83
C GLU A 170 1.68 -15.11 -14.38
N GLY A 171 0.55 -15.32 -13.69
CA GLY A 171 -0.72 -14.68 -14.01
C GLY A 171 -0.67 -13.14 -13.93
N GLN A 172 0.02 -12.59 -12.91
CA GLN A 172 0.20 -11.13 -12.82
C GLN A 172 1.08 -10.60 -13.96
N LEU A 173 2.13 -11.32 -14.33
CA LEU A 173 3.02 -10.95 -15.44
C LEU A 173 2.28 -10.95 -16.79
N ILE A 174 1.47 -11.96 -17.07
CA ILE A 174 0.62 -11.99 -18.28
C ILE A 174 -0.35 -10.81 -18.28
N ALA A 175 -0.97 -10.51 -17.13
CA ALA A 175 -1.87 -9.36 -17.01
C ALA A 175 -1.13 -8.03 -17.23
N ALA A 176 0.09 -7.87 -16.71
CA ALA A 176 0.93 -6.69 -16.93
C ALA A 176 1.28 -6.51 -18.43
N LEU A 177 1.62 -7.60 -19.11
CA LEU A 177 1.90 -7.56 -20.55
C LEU A 177 0.64 -7.22 -21.38
N ARG A 178 -0.54 -7.67 -20.97
CA ARG A 178 -1.80 -7.27 -21.61
C ARG A 178 -2.10 -5.78 -21.40
N ILE A 179 -1.75 -5.20 -20.24
CA ILE A 179 -1.86 -3.76 -19.99
C ILE A 179 -0.96 -2.97 -20.94
N LEU A 180 0.28 -3.44 -21.17
CA LEU A 180 1.16 -2.84 -22.19
C LEU A 180 0.56 -2.97 -23.59
N GLN A 181 0.01 -4.12 -23.92
CA GLN A 181 -0.56 -4.41 -25.24
C GLN A 181 -1.80 -3.58 -25.54
N SER A 182 -2.60 -3.22 -24.51
CA SER A 182 -3.75 -2.33 -24.69
C SER A 182 -3.36 -0.87 -24.91
N GLY A 183 -2.11 -0.49 -24.62
CA GLY A 183 -1.64 0.88 -24.81
C GLY A 183 -2.01 1.86 -23.68
N ASP A 184 -2.57 1.36 -22.56
CA ASP A 184 -2.91 2.20 -21.39
C ASP A 184 -1.67 2.85 -20.77
N ILE A 185 -0.50 2.20 -20.90
CA ILE A 185 0.78 2.68 -20.33
C ILE A 185 1.96 2.24 -21.20
N SER A 186 3.05 2.98 -21.18
CA SER A 186 4.31 2.57 -21.83
C SER A 186 5.05 1.53 -20.98
N ALA A 187 5.93 0.73 -21.61
CA ALA A 187 6.75 -0.22 -20.88
C ALA A 187 7.72 0.45 -19.88
N GLN A 188 8.15 1.68 -20.17
CA GLN A 188 9.04 2.46 -19.32
C GLN A 188 8.32 2.98 -18.08
N ASP A 189 7.01 3.27 -18.20
CA ASP A 189 6.20 3.85 -17.12
C ASP A 189 5.39 2.81 -16.35
N LEU A 190 5.36 1.55 -16.81
CA LEU A 190 4.73 0.44 -16.07
C LEU A 190 5.56 0.09 -14.84
N LYS A 191 5.47 0.96 -13.84
CA LYS A 191 6.16 0.89 -12.56
C LYS A 191 5.18 0.68 -11.43
N GLY A 192 5.70 0.19 -10.31
CA GLY A 192 4.91 -0.05 -9.10
C GLY A 192 5.78 -0.46 -7.93
N SER A 193 5.16 -1.11 -6.96
CA SER A 193 5.86 -1.66 -5.81
C SER A 193 6.75 -2.85 -6.20
N TRP A 194 7.63 -3.25 -5.30
CA TRP A 194 8.48 -4.44 -5.46
C TRP A 194 7.68 -5.74 -5.73
N ALA A 195 6.41 -5.79 -5.39
CA ALA A 195 5.52 -6.93 -5.60
C ALA A 195 4.57 -6.74 -6.81
N GLY A 196 4.76 -5.68 -7.61
CA GLY A 196 3.98 -5.42 -8.82
C GLY A 196 2.62 -4.76 -8.59
N ALA A 197 2.37 -4.16 -7.43
CA ALA A 197 1.20 -3.31 -7.22
C ALA A 197 1.46 -1.93 -7.85
N MET A 198 0.46 -1.37 -8.55
CA MET A 198 0.63 -0.29 -9.51
C MET A 198 -0.16 0.97 -9.15
N GLY A 199 0.47 2.12 -9.41
CA GLY A 199 -0.18 3.42 -9.45
C GLY A 199 -0.66 3.96 -8.11
N ASN A 200 -1.56 4.93 -8.18
CA ASN A 200 -2.06 5.68 -7.03
C ASN A 200 -2.75 4.81 -5.98
N THR A 201 -3.46 3.78 -6.38
CA THR A 201 -4.25 2.90 -5.50
C THR A 201 -3.78 1.45 -5.49
N GLN A 202 -2.56 1.23 -5.95
CA GLN A 202 -1.82 -0.03 -5.83
C GLN A 202 -2.58 -1.27 -6.33
N PHE A 203 -3.19 -1.17 -7.50
CA PHE A 203 -3.80 -2.33 -8.14
C PHE A 203 -2.74 -3.33 -8.61
N ILE A 204 -2.91 -4.60 -8.31
CA ILE A 204 -2.17 -5.66 -9.00
C ILE A 204 -2.68 -5.79 -10.45
N PRO A 205 -1.86 -6.27 -11.41
CA PRO A 205 -2.23 -6.31 -12.83
C PRO A 205 -3.57 -6.97 -13.14
N THR A 206 -3.90 -8.09 -12.50
CA THR A 206 -5.21 -8.74 -12.67
C THR A 206 -6.37 -7.90 -12.14
N SER A 207 -6.16 -7.11 -11.08
CA SER A 207 -7.18 -6.20 -10.56
C SER A 207 -7.40 -5.03 -11.50
N TYR A 208 -6.32 -4.51 -12.08
CA TYR A 208 -6.42 -3.48 -13.10
C TYR A 208 -7.28 -3.95 -14.27
N GLN A 209 -7.00 -5.12 -14.82
CA GLN A 209 -7.79 -5.67 -15.94
C GLN A 209 -9.28 -5.83 -15.60
N ALA A 210 -9.60 -6.22 -14.37
CA ALA A 210 -10.96 -6.48 -13.95
C ALA A 210 -11.76 -5.23 -13.55
N PHE A 211 -11.09 -4.17 -13.08
CA PHE A 211 -11.74 -3.06 -12.37
C PHE A 211 -11.30 -1.67 -12.78
N ALA A 212 -10.17 -1.50 -13.50
CA ALA A 212 -9.74 -0.18 -13.94
C ALA A 212 -10.74 0.41 -14.94
N VAL A 213 -11.01 1.70 -14.76
CA VAL A 213 -11.94 2.47 -15.59
C VAL A 213 -11.26 3.73 -16.12
N ASP A 214 -11.58 4.08 -17.34
CA ASP A 214 -11.34 5.40 -17.91
C ASP A 214 -12.49 6.32 -17.41
N PHE A 215 -12.19 7.12 -16.42
CA PHE A 215 -13.16 8.05 -15.83
C PHE A 215 -13.08 9.43 -16.46
N THR A 216 -11.89 9.80 -16.91
CA THR A 216 -11.63 11.06 -17.60
C THR A 216 -12.18 11.09 -19.03
N GLY A 217 -12.34 9.91 -19.65
CA GLY A 217 -12.85 9.77 -21.02
C GLY A 217 -11.80 10.05 -22.09
N ASP A 218 -10.51 9.95 -21.76
CA ASP A 218 -9.41 10.19 -22.68
C ASP A 218 -8.99 8.96 -23.53
N GLY A 219 -9.66 7.82 -23.30
CA GLY A 219 -9.41 6.55 -23.97
C GLY A 219 -8.36 5.68 -23.27
N ARG A 220 -7.89 6.06 -22.06
CA ARG A 220 -6.92 5.32 -21.26
C ARG A 220 -7.44 5.11 -19.85
N ARG A 221 -6.97 4.08 -19.20
CA ARG A 221 -7.26 3.80 -17.78
C ARG A 221 -6.02 4.11 -16.96
N ASP A 222 -5.67 5.41 -16.87
CA ASP A 222 -4.42 5.87 -16.28
C ASP A 222 -4.48 5.92 -14.75
N ILE A 223 -3.89 4.94 -14.09
CA ILE A 223 -3.77 4.91 -12.62
C ILE A 223 -2.42 5.40 -12.10
N TRP A 224 -1.48 5.79 -12.98
CA TRP A 224 -0.09 6.11 -12.63
C TRP A 224 0.21 7.60 -12.60
N SER A 225 -0.52 8.42 -13.33
CA SER A 225 -0.25 9.86 -13.47
C SER A 225 -0.49 10.66 -12.17
N ASP A 226 -0.12 11.92 -12.20
CA ASP A 226 -0.35 12.86 -11.10
C ASP A 226 -1.82 13.29 -11.01
N ASP A 227 -2.61 13.14 -12.07
CA ASP A 227 -4.07 13.19 -11.99
C ASP A 227 -4.59 11.82 -11.50
N PRO A 228 -5.11 11.70 -10.27
CA PRO A 228 -5.53 10.44 -9.71
C PRO A 228 -6.95 10.02 -10.13
N SER A 229 -7.61 10.75 -11.03
CA SER A 229 -9.04 10.60 -11.33
C SER A 229 -9.43 9.16 -11.69
N ASP A 230 -8.72 8.54 -12.63
CA ASP A 230 -8.98 7.17 -13.04
C ASP A 230 -8.67 6.16 -11.94
N ALA A 231 -7.60 6.38 -11.17
CA ALA A 231 -7.23 5.52 -10.05
C ALA A 231 -8.29 5.53 -8.94
N LEU A 232 -8.78 6.72 -8.58
CA LEU A 232 -9.82 6.90 -7.56
C LEU A 232 -11.15 6.30 -8.02
N ALA A 233 -11.52 6.53 -9.28
CA ALA A 233 -12.73 5.95 -9.88
C ALA A 233 -12.62 4.41 -9.97
N SER A 234 -11.47 3.89 -10.35
CA SER A 234 -11.19 2.45 -10.39
C SER A 234 -11.32 1.81 -9.00
N THR A 235 -10.85 2.51 -7.95
CA THR A 235 -11.02 2.07 -6.56
C THR A 235 -12.49 2.00 -6.15
N ALA A 236 -13.27 3.02 -6.48
CA ALA A 236 -14.71 3.02 -6.20
C ALA A 236 -15.45 1.95 -7.00
N ALA A 237 -15.12 1.79 -8.29
CA ALA A 237 -15.66 0.71 -9.13
C ALA A 237 -15.33 -0.68 -8.57
N TYR A 238 -14.10 -0.86 -8.06
CA TYR A 238 -13.69 -2.09 -7.37
C TYR A 238 -14.59 -2.39 -6.17
N LEU A 239 -14.78 -1.41 -5.27
CA LEU A 239 -15.61 -1.60 -4.09
C LEU A 239 -17.07 -1.89 -4.45
N ALA A 240 -17.62 -1.13 -5.40
CA ALA A 240 -19.01 -1.33 -5.89
C ALA A 240 -19.21 -2.74 -6.42
N LYS A 241 -18.31 -3.22 -7.30
CA LYS A 241 -18.36 -4.59 -7.84
C LYS A 241 -18.11 -5.68 -6.79
N ASN A 242 -17.46 -5.36 -5.68
CA ASN A 242 -17.19 -6.29 -4.59
C ASN A 242 -18.19 -6.18 -3.42
N GLY A 243 -19.37 -5.62 -3.65
CA GLY A 243 -20.50 -5.68 -2.74
C GLY A 243 -20.64 -4.50 -1.80
N TRP A 244 -20.04 -3.35 -2.14
CA TRP A 244 -20.32 -2.10 -1.44
C TRP A 244 -21.80 -1.77 -1.48
N LYS A 245 -22.36 -1.35 -0.35
CA LYS A 245 -23.74 -0.92 -0.20
C LYS A 245 -23.80 0.58 0.04
N PRO A 246 -24.31 1.39 -0.90
CA PRO A 246 -24.47 2.83 -0.70
C PRO A 246 -25.29 3.14 0.56
N GLY A 247 -24.91 4.22 1.26
CA GLY A 247 -25.58 4.65 2.50
C GLY A 247 -25.25 3.82 3.74
N LEU A 248 -24.66 2.64 3.63
CA LEU A 248 -24.22 1.84 4.77
C LEU A 248 -22.81 2.23 5.19
N ARG A 249 -22.59 2.49 6.48
CA ARG A 249 -21.23 2.71 7.02
C ARG A 249 -20.41 1.42 6.95
N TRP A 250 -19.07 1.53 6.94
CA TRP A 250 -18.17 0.37 6.99
C TRP A 250 -18.28 -0.40 8.31
N GLY A 251 -18.54 0.34 9.38
CA GLY A 251 -18.55 -0.11 10.77
C GLY A 251 -18.26 1.06 11.69
N GLY A 252 -17.71 0.75 12.87
CA GLY A 252 -17.28 1.71 13.87
C GLY A 252 -16.87 1.04 15.17
N GLU A 253 -16.23 1.80 16.04
CA GLU A 253 -15.89 1.37 17.39
C GLU A 253 -17.17 1.20 18.24
N VAL A 254 -17.32 0.04 18.90
CA VAL A 254 -18.46 -0.25 19.79
C VAL A 254 -18.47 0.76 20.94
N GLY A 255 -19.65 1.30 21.24
CA GLY A 255 -19.80 2.35 22.27
C GLY A 255 -19.45 3.77 21.79
N ASN A 256 -19.09 3.93 20.50
CA ASN A 256 -18.75 5.22 19.90
C ASN A 256 -19.54 5.50 18.61
N GLY A 257 -20.86 5.26 18.63
CA GLY A 257 -21.75 5.50 17.48
C GLY A 257 -21.54 4.53 16.31
N ALA A 258 -21.10 3.32 16.58
CA ALA A 258 -21.03 2.26 15.58
C ALA A 258 -22.44 1.90 15.07
N PRO A 259 -22.58 1.54 13.78
CA PRO A 259 -23.84 0.97 13.28
C PRO A 259 -24.06 -0.45 13.83
N ASP A 260 -25.27 -0.96 13.68
CA ASP A 260 -25.53 -2.38 13.90
C ASP A 260 -24.68 -3.23 12.95
N GLY A 261 -24.10 -4.32 13.47
CA GLY A 261 -23.21 -5.15 12.69
C GLY A 261 -22.62 -6.33 13.47
N THR A 262 -21.78 -7.09 12.80
CA THR A 262 -21.03 -8.17 13.45
C THR A 262 -19.94 -7.58 14.34
N ILE A 263 -19.88 -8.01 15.60
CA ILE A 263 -18.84 -7.58 16.52
C ILE A 263 -17.56 -8.39 16.28
N ILE A 264 -16.45 -7.68 16.08
CA ILE A 264 -15.11 -8.26 16.01
C ILE A 264 -14.19 -7.60 17.02
N GLN A 265 -13.23 -8.35 17.54
CA GLN A 265 -12.15 -7.88 18.41
C GLN A 265 -10.82 -8.40 17.84
N PRO A 266 -10.18 -7.69 16.91
CA PRO A 266 -8.99 -8.18 16.20
C PRO A 266 -7.74 -8.31 17.08
N GLN A 267 -7.72 -7.60 18.22
CA GLN A 267 -6.69 -7.69 19.24
C GLN A 267 -7.34 -7.99 20.57
N VAL A 268 -6.98 -9.11 21.19
CA VAL A 268 -7.52 -9.52 22.49
C VAL A 268 -7.26 -8.44 23.54
N GLY A 269 -8.28 -8.04 24.28
CA GLY A 269 -8.22 -6.95 25.26
C GLY A 269 -8.22 -5.54 24.67
N GLY A 270 -8.27 -5.40 23.35
CA GLY A 270 -8.34 -4.12 22.65
C GLY A 270 -9.77 -3.73 22.28
N PRO A 271 -9.91 -2.68 21.44
CA PRO A 271 -11.21 -2.19 20.96
C PRO A 271 -12.03 -3.25 20.25
N CYS A 272 -13.34 -3.22 20.46
CA CYS A 272 -14.31 -3.96 19.67
C CYS A 272 -14.90 -3.07 18.58
N PHE A 273 -15.16 -3.65 17.41
CA PHE A 273 -15.75 -2.96 16.28
C PHE A 273 -17.02 -3.69 15.82
N ALA A 274 -18.09 -2.93 15.60
CA ALA A 274 -19.25 -3.41 14.87
C ALA A 274 -19.01 -3.19 13.37
N VAL A 275 -18.97 -4.27 12.59
CA VAL A 275 -18.60 -4.22 11.17
C VAL A 275 -19.75 -4.68 10.28
N THR A 276 -19.87 -4.08 9.10
CA THR A 276 -20.99 -4.27 8.17
C THR A 276 -20.59 -5.03 6.90
N ALA A 277 -21.48 -5.07 5.90
CA ALA A 277 -21.15 -5.57 4.57
C ALA A 277 -20.03 -4.74 3.91
N ASN A 278 -19.98 -3.43 4.15
CA ASN A 278 -18.99 -2.55 3.57
C ASN A 278 -17.56 -2.79 4.12
N PHE A 279 -17.44 -3.22 5.37
CA PHE A 279 -16.17 -3.73 5.89
C PHE A 279 -15.66 -4.93 5.07
N ARG A 280 -16.56 -5.85 4.72
CA ARG A 280 -16.19 -7.00 3.87
C ARG A 280 -15.79 -6.58 2.46
N ALA A 281 -16.43 -5.54 1.91
CA ALA A 281 -16.04 -4.97 0.62
C ALA A 281 -14.62 -4.39 0.67
N ILE A 282 -14.27 -3.65 1.73
CA ILE A 282 -12.91 -3.14 1.95
C ILE A 282 -11.91 -4.31 2.10
N LYS A 283 -12.27 -5.35 2.87
CA LYS A 283 -11.43 -6.57 3.01
C LYS A 283 -11.14 -7.28 1.70
N ARG A 284 -11.98 -7.11 0.66
CA ARG A 284 -11.66 -7.63 -0.68
C ARG A 284 -10.47 -6.94 -1.31
N TYR A 285 -10.23 -5.66 -0.96
CA TYR A 285 -9.06 -4.92 -1.44
C TYR A 285 -7.76 -5.48 -0.86
N ASN A 286 -7.75 -5.69 0.46
CA ASN A 286 -6.66 -6.37 1.16
C ASN A 286 -7.28 -7.23 2.28
N ASN A 287 -7.04 -8.54 2.26
CA ASN A 287 -7.67 -9.51 3.18
C ASN A 287 -7.07 -9.46 4.59
N SER A 288 -7.20 -8.31 5.25
CA SER A 288 -6.76 -8.05 6.62
C SER A 288 -7.83 -7.26 7.37
N ASP A 289 -8.17 -7.67 8.59
CA ASP A 289 -9.07 -6.92 9.46
C ASP A 289 -8.45 -5.58 9.86
N ALA A 290 -7.16 -5.58 10.18
CA ALA A 290 -6.43 -4.35 10.50
C ALA A 290 -6.46 -3.34 9.34
N TYR A 291 -6.28 -3.82 8.09
CA TYR A 291 -6.40 -2.97 6.92
C TYR A 291 -7.81 -2.36 6.78
N ALA A 292 -8.85 -3.19 6.87
CA ALA A 292 -10.21 -2.72 6.68
C ALA A 292 -10.63 -1.72 7.79
N ILE A 293 -10.22 -1.97 9.04
CA ILE A 293 -10.39 -1.00 10.13
C ILE A 293 -9.56 0.26 9.87
N GLY A 294 -8.32 0.13 9.41
CA GLY A 294 -7.46 1.26 9.07
C GLY A 294 -8.04 2.16 8.00
N VAL A 295 -8.58 1.60 6.91
CA VAL A 295 -9.32 2.35 5.88
C VAL A 295 -10.53 3.04 6.48
N GLY A 296 -11.36 2.31 7.21
CA GLY A 296 -12.58 2.84 7.82
C GLY A 296 -12.29 3.94 8.82
N HIS A 297 -11.35 3.69 9.75
CA HIS A 297 -10.96 4.68 10.75
C HIS A 297 -10.31 5.92 10.14
N LEU A 298 -9.40 5.75 9.16
CA LEU A 298 -8.81 6.90 8.45
C LEU A 298 -9.89 7.70 7.73
N SER A 299 -10.87 7.05 7.08
CA SER A 299 -11.96 7.73 6.41
C SER A 299 -12.80 8.58 7.39
N ASP A 300 -13.12 8.02 8.56
CA ASP A 300 -13.84 8.74 9.62
C ASP A 300 -13.03 9.93 10.13
N ARG A 301 -11.71 9.76 10.33
CA ARG A 301 -10.79 10.85 10.74
C ARG A 301 -10.70 11.96 9.69
N ILE A 302 -10.63 11.62 8.41
CA ILE A 302 -10.65 12.59 7.29
C ILE A 302 -11.96 13.37 7.30
N ALA A 303 -13.08 12.71 7.56
CA ALA A 303 -14.42 13.33 7.65
C ALA A 303 -14.64 14.15 8.93
N GLY A 304 -13.66 14.25 9.84
CA GLY A 304 -13.75 15.03 11.07
C GLY A 304 -14.02 14.22 12.34
N GLY A 305 -14.11 12.90 12.22
CA GLY A 305 -14.26 11.99 13.38
C GLY A 305 -13.05 12.02 14.31
N GLY A 306 -13.27 11.59 15.55
CA GLY A 306 -12.25 11.49 16.59
C GLY A 306 -11.39 10.22 16.51
N PRO A 307 -10.38 10.09 17.39
CA PRO A 307 -9.60 8.86 17.54
C PRO A 307 -10.45 7.74 18.15
N ILE A 308 -9.92 6.51 18.10
CA ILE A 308 -10.45 5.39 18.87
C ILE A 308 -10.36 5.72 20.35
N ARG A 309 -11.41 5.42 21.10
CA ARG A 309 -11.56 5.79 22.53
C ARG A 309 -11.17 4.66 23.48
N ALA A 310 -11.45 3.42 23.08
CA ALA A 310 -11.10 2.27 23.92
C ALA A 310 -9.58 2.10 23.96
N SER A 311 -9.08 1.70 25.13
CA SER A 311 -7.66 1.43 25.35
C SER A 311 -7.24 0.12 24.64
N PHE A 312 -6.00 0.10 24.19
CA PHE A 312 -5.32 -1.12 23.75
C PHE A 312 -4.61 -1.77 24.93
N PRO A 313 -4.43 -3.10 24.93
CA PRO A 313 -3.63 -3.76 25.96
C PRO A 313 -2.15 -3.33 25.85
N PRO A 314 -1.39 -3.42 26.96
CA PRO A 314 0.05 -3.24 26.92
C PRO A 314 0.71 -4.19 25.92
N ASP A 315 1.87 -3.79 25.41
CA ASP A 315 2.69 -4.65 24.56
C ASP A 315 3.33 -5.80 25.36
N GLN A 316 4.12 -6.64 24.68
CA GLN A 316 4.81 -7.77 25.30
C GLN A 316 5.79 -7.40 26.43
N TYR A 317 6.14 -6.11 26.55
CA TYR A 317 7.00 -5.56 27.61
C TYR A 317 6.21 -4.82 28.68
N GLY A 318 4.87 -4.87 28.62
CA GLY A 318 3.98 -4.19 29.56
C GLY A 318 3.85 -2.69 29.33
N MET A 319 4.33 -2.17 28.19
CA MET A 319 4.28 -0.73 27.87
C MET A 319 2.99 -0.38 27.14
N GLN A 320 2.33 0.69 27.58
CA GLN A 320 1.29 1.37 26.82
C GLN A 320 1.90 2.22 25.71
N LYS A 321 1.11 2.64 24.74
CA LYS A 321 1.58 3.53 23.66
C LYS A 321 2.23 4.80 24.21
N ALA A 322 1.65 5.42 25.22
CA ALA A 322 2.19 6.61 25.86
C ALA A 322 3.60 6.38 26.46
N ASP A 323 3.84 5.20 27.03
CA ASP A 323 5.17 4.82 27.56
C ASP A 323 6.19 4.69 26.43
N ARG A 324 5.78 4.07 25.32
CA ARG A 324 6.63 3.93 24.14
C ARG A 324 6.96 5.28 23.49
N GLU A 325 5.97 6.18 23.39
CA GLU A 325 6.22 7.57 22.93
C GLU A 325 7.18 8.31 23.87
N GLN A 326 7.03 8.14 25.19
CA GLN A 326 7.92 8.75 26.16
C GLN A 326 9.34 8.18 26.03
N LEU A 327 9.48 6.88 25.83
CA LEU A 327 10.77 6.22 25.58
C LEU A 327 11.45 6.82 24.35
N GLN A 328 10.74 6.93 23.22
CA GLN A 328 11.27 7.53 21.99
C GLN A 328 11.72 8.98 22.22
N ARG A 329 10.92 9.82 22.88
CA ARG A 329 11.30 11.21 23.23
C ARG A 329 12.56 11.25 24.08
N ARG A 330 12.68 10.38 25.10
CA ARG A 330 13.84 10.33 26.00
C ARG A 330 15.12 9.89 25.28
N LEU A 331 15.01 8.92 24.34
CA LEU A 331 16.15 8.46 23.53
C LEU A 331 16.63 9.58 22.61
N THR A 332 15.74 10.20 21.85
CA THR A 332 16.06 11.32 20.94
C THR A 332 16.67 12.49 21.68
N ALA A 333 16.15 12.86 22.86
CA ALA A 333 16.72 13.92 23.69
C ALA A 333 18.15 13.61 24.21
N ARG A 334 18.55 12.35 24.20
CA ARG A 334 19.92 11.90 24.55
C ARG A 334 20.82 11.69 23.32
N GLY A 335 20.36 12.06 22.13
CA GLY A 335 21.12 11.93 20.88
C GLY A 335 20.97 10.56 20.18
N PHE A 336 20.06 9.71 20.64
CA PHE A 336 19.72 8.44 20.00
C PHE A 336 18.41 8.60 19.20
N ASP A 337 18.53 9.04 17.97
CA ASP A 337 17.37 9.33 17.11
C ASP A 337 16.51 8.08 16.85
N THR A 338 15.22 8.22 17.07
CA THR A 338 14.20 7.16 16.87
C THR A 338 13.41 7.34 15.59
N ASP A 339 13.69 8.40 14.81
CA ASP A 339 12.95 8.79 13.60
C ASP A 339 11.46 9.02 13.88
N GLY A 340 11.16 9.72 14.97
CA GLY A 340 9.81 10.05 15.40
C GLY A 340 9.45 9.55 16.79
N THR A 341 8.25 9.95 17.24
CA THR A 341 7.70 9.62 18.59
C THR A 341 6.24 9.16 18.46
N ASP A 342 6.00 8.22 17.55
CA ASP A 342 4.66 7.69 17.22
C ASP A 342 4.20 6.54 18.14
N GLY A 343 5.07 6.11 19.07
CA GLY A 343 4.83 4.98 19.97
C GLY A 343 5.00 3.60 19.31
N VAL A 344 5.45 3.54 18.05
CA VAL A 344 5.73 2.28 17.34
C VAL A 344 7.21 1.94 17.46
N ILE A 345 7.55 0.87 18.15
CA ILE A 345 8.95 0.41 18.31
C ILE A 345 9.39 -0.32 17.04
N GLY A 346 9.68 0.46 16.00
CA GLY A 346 10.20 0.02 14.71
C GLY A 346 11.72 -0.22 14.70
N PRO A 347 12.32 -0.50 13.52
CA PRO A 347 13.77 -0.73 13.39
C PRO A 347 14.62 0.42 13.94
N ASN A 348 14.25 1.68 13.68
CA ASN A 348 15.00 2.86 14.12
C ASN A 348 14.97 3.00 15.64
N SER A 349 13.78 2.84 16.26
CA SER A 349 13.65 2.84 17.72
C SER A 349 14.45 1.71 18.36
N ARG A 350 14.44 0.50 17.79
CA ARG A 350 15.24 -0.64 18.28
C ARG A 350 16.74 -0.35 18.19
N THR A 351 17.19 0.26 17.09
CA THR A 351 18.58 0.67 16.91
C THR A 351 18.97 1.74 17.94
N ALA A 352 18.11 2.73 18.18
CA ALA A 352 18.32 3.76 19.20
C ALA A 352 18.42 3.15 20.62
N ILE A 353 17.53 2.20 20.96
CA ILE A 353 17.57 1.47 22.23
C ILE A 353 18.89 0.71 22.37
N ALA A 354 19.30 -0.07 21.36
CA ALA A 354 20.53 -0.85 21.41
C ALA A 354 21.77 0.05 21.51
N ASN A 355 21.79 1.20 20.83
CA ASN A 355 22.87 2.17 20.92
C ASN A 355 22.94 2.80 22.33
N TYR A 356 21.80 3.15 22.89
CA TYR A 356 21.72 3.67 24.26
C TYR A 356 22.21 2.63 25.28
N GLN A 357 21.75 1.38 25.21
CA GLN A 357 22.19 0.30 26.10
C GLN A 357 23.71 0.11 26.05
N ARG A 358 24.28 0.05 24.84
CA ARG A 358 25.74 -0.03 24.69
C ARG A 358 26.48 1.17 25.31
N SER A 359 25.92 2.37 25.23
CA SER A 359 26.54 3.59 25.79
C SER A 359 26.61 3.58 27.33
N ILE A 360 25.76 2.79 27.98
CA ILE A 360 25.71 2.64 29.45
C ILE A 360 26.22 1.27 29.93
N GLY A 361 26.86 0.48 29.03
CA GLY A 361 27.47 -0.80 29.40
C GLY A 361 26.53 -1.99 29.53
N GLN A 362 25.36 -1.92 28.89
CA GLN A 362 24.35 -3.01 28.86
C GLN A 362 24.28 -3.67 27.48
#